data_5adc9ffa9e7f7ae65477c32c9a6d595d
#
_entry.id   5adc9ffa9e7f7ae65477c32c9a6d595d
#
_cell.length_a   1.000
_cell.length_b   1.000
_cell.length_c   1.000
_cell.angle_alpha   90.00
_cell.angle_beta   90.00
_cell.angle_gamma   90.00
#
_symmetry.space_group_name_H-M   'P 1'
#
loop_
_entity.id
_entity.type
_entity.pdbx_description
1 polymer ?
#
loop_
_entity_poly.entity_id
_entity_poly.type
_entity_poly.pdbx_seq_one_letter_code
_entity_poly.pdbx_strand_id
1 'polypeptide(L)'
;QALRMVTSDRVFVINGDTFSQVDYRRMASEFDGGSTSMAMAVTYLNDISRYGKVNIQSGVVCSFESGERGGGGHINTGVYLIPRNLLEHSELPEKFSFESGFLAQKVRKLRPQAFFADGYFIDIGIPADYERAQIELPEWE
;
A
#
# COMPACT_ATOMS: atom_id res chain seq x y z
N GLN A 1 15.36 6.35 -8.67
CA GLN A 1 16.20 7.55 -8.45
C GLN A 1 15.97 8.13 -7.05
N ALA A 2 14.73 8.37 -6.60
CA ALA A 2 14.43 9.00 -5.31
C ALA A 2 15.08 8.29 -4.11
N LEU A 3 15.09 6.96 -4.06
CA LEU A 3 15.69 6.19 -2.96
C LEU A 3 17.19 6.46 -2.75
N ARG A 4 17.91 6.91 -3.79
CA ARG A 4 19.34 7.28 -3.67
C ARG A 4 19.57 8.58 -2.88
N MET A 5 18.53 9.40 -2.74
CA MET A 5 18.57 10.67 -2.00
C MET A 5 18.15 10.50 -0.53
N VAL A 6 17.61 9.33 -0.18
CA VAL A 6 17.15 9.04 1.17
C VAL A 6 18.34 8.63 2.05
N THR A 7 18.46 9.21 3.23
CA THR A 7 19.51 8.89 4.21
C THR A 7 19.04 7.92 5.30
N SER A 8 17.72 7.80 5.50
CA SER A 8 17.12 6.89 6.48
C SER A 8 17.20 5.45 6.01
N ASP A 9 17.28 4.49 6.93
CA ASP A 9 17.27 3.06 6.61
C ASP A 9 15.92 2.57 6.10
N ARG A 10 14.84 3.25 6.47
CA ARG A 10 13.46 2.96 6.07
C ARG A 10 12.80 4.22 5.51
N VAL A 11 11.87 4.04 4.60
CA VAL A 11 11.18 5.13 3.91
C VAL A 11 9.73 4.75 3.62
N PHE A 12 8.83 5.71 3.78
CA PHE A 12 7.46 5.56 3.29
C PHE A 12 7.42 5.83 1.78
N VAL A 13 6.75 4.95 1.06
CA VAL A 13 6.35 5.14 -0.34
C VAL A 13 4.84 5.28 -0.34
N ILE A 14 4.33 6.35 -0.94
CA ILE A 14 2.91 6.70 -0.90
C ILE A 14 2.47 7.00 -2.32
N ASN A 15 1.33 6.43 -2.74
CA ASN A 15 0.69 6.76 -4.00
C ASN A 15 0.25 8.24 -3.99
N GLY A 16 0.36 8.90 -5.14
CA GLY A 16 0.02 10.32 -5.28
C GLY A 16 -1.45 10.59 -5.61
N ASP A 17 -2.25 9.55 -5.80
CA ASP A 17 -3.66 9.60 -6.21
C ASP A 17 -4.61 8.92 -5.21
N THR A 18 -4.12 8.59 -4.04
CA THR A 18 -4.90 8.04 -2.94
C THR A 18 -4.66 8.80 -1.64
N PHE A 19 -5.70 8.98 -0.84
CA PHE A 19 -5.58 9.38 0.55
C PHE A 19 -6.02 8.23 1.45
N SER A 20 -5.19 7.90 2.43
CA SER A 20 -5.50 6.91 3.45
C SER A 20 -5.08 7.45 4.81
N GLN A 21 -5.99 7.45 5.77
CA GLN A 21 -5.69 7.86 7.13
C GLN A 21 -4.88 6.77 7.84
N VAL A 22 -3.55 6.86 7.70
CA VAL A 22 -2.59 5.91 8.28
C VAL A 22 -1.88 6.57 9.46
N ASP A 23 -1.83 5.88 10.59
CA ASP A 23 -0.91 6.24 11.67
C ASP A 23 0.52 5.79 11.31
N TYR A 24 1.27 6.68 10.67
CA TYR A 24 2.64 6.43 10.20
C TYR A 24 3.60 6.09 11.35
N ARG A 25 3.40 6.68 12.54
CA ARG A 25 4.25 6.42 13.72
C ARG A 25 4.01 5.01 14.22
N ARG A 26 2.74 4.60 14.35
CA ARG A 26 2.37 3.25 14.73
C ARG A 26 2.88 2.25 13.70
N MET A 27 2.67 2.48 12.42
CA MET A 27 3.16 1.61 11.34
C MET A 27 4.68 1.43 11.39
N ALA A 28 5.43 2.50 11.63
CA ALA A 28 6.89 2.43 11.75
C ALA A 28 7.34 1.68 13.00
N SER A 29 6.61 1.79 14.13
CA SER A 29 6.94 1.12 15.39
C SER A 29 6.56 -0.36 15.40
N GLU A 30 5.47 -0.74 14.74
CA GLU A 30 4.98 -2.12 14.65
C GLU A 30 5.73 -2.96 13.60
N PHE A 31 6.41 -2.31 12.65
CA PHE A 31 7.20 -3.02 11.64
C PHE A 31 8.49 -3.58 12.25
N ASP A 32 8.51 -4.88 12.51
CA ASP A 32 9.65 -5.56 13.14
C ASP A 32 10.81 -5.85 12.18
N GLY A 33 10.53 -5.97 10.87
CA GLY A 33 11.54 -6.28 9.85
C GLY A 33 12.19 -7.66 9.98
N GLY A 34 11.72 -8.50 10.88
CA GLY A 34 12.28 -9.83 11.12
C GLY A 34 11.95 -10.84 10.02
N SER A 35 10.70 -11.27 9.96
CA SER A 35 10.22 -12.25 8.97
C SER A 35 9.61 -11.64 7.72
N THR A 36 9.47 -10.32 7.67
CA THR A 36 8.85 -9.52 6.61
C THR A 36 9.85 -8.53 6.03
N SER A 37 9.82 -8.31 4.72
CA SER A 37 10.76 -7.40 4.05
C SER A 37 10.26 -5.96 3.98
N MET A 38 8.97 -5.72 4.23
CA MET A 38 8.31 -4.41 4.17
C MET A 38 6.97 -4.47 4.90
N ALA A 39 6.39 -3.30 5.20
CA ALA A 39 5.00 -3.22 5.62
C ALA A 39 4.14 -2.56 4.54
N MET A 40 2.87 -2.91 4.48
CA MET A 40 1.88 -2.41 3.54
C MET A 40 0.60 -2.06 4.29
N ALA A 41 0.13 -0.84 4.16
CA ALA A 41 -1.15 -0.45 4.72
C ALA A 41 -2.30 -1.02 3.88
N VAL A 42 -3.26 -1.60 4.58
CA VAL A 42 -4.48 -2.19 4.02
C VAL A 42 -5.70 -1.64 4.74
N THR A 43 -6.80 -1.50 4.03
CA THR A 43 -8.09 -1.15 4.62
C THR A 43 -9.19 -2.09 4.15
N TYR A 44 -10.26 -2.22 4.91
CA TYR A 44 -11.40 -3.03 4.52
C TYR A 44 -12.48 -2.16 3.87
N LEU A 45 -12.93 -2.56 2.69
CA LEU A 45 -14.08 -1.95 2.02
C LEU A 45 -15.19 -2.97 1.84
N ASN A 46 -16.45 -2.50 1.94
CA ASN A 46 -17.65 -3.33 1.72
C ASN A 46 -17.85 -3.67 0.23
N ASP A 47 -17.31 -2.86 -0.66
CA ASP A 47 -17.30 -3.09 -2.11
C ASP A 47 -15.90 -2.82 -2.67
N ILE A 48 -15.28 -3.88 -3.16
CA ILE A 48 -13.93 -3.84 -3.77
C ILE A 48 -13.97 -4.05 -5.28
N SER A 49 -15.12 -3.85 -5.94
CA SER A 49 -15.29 -4.08 -7.38
C SER A 49 -14.29 -3.29 -8.25
N ARG A 50 -13.78 -2.17 -7.75
CA ARG A 50 -12.78 -1.30 -8.41
C ARG A 50 -11.34 -1.59 -7.99
N TYR A 51 -11.12 -2.44 -7.00
CA TYR A 51 -9.81 -2.65 -6.38
C TYR A 51 -9.40 -4.12 -6.46
N GLY A 52 -8.11 -4.36 -6.32
CA GLY A 52 -7.59 -5.70 -6.09
C GLY A 52 -7.79 -6.12 -4.64
N LYS A 53 -8.27 -7.34 -4.43
CA LYS A 53 -8.37 -7.94 -3.10
C LYS A 53 -6.99 -8.34 -2.59
N VAL A 54 -6.71 -8.00 -1.35
CA VAL A 54 -5.51 -8.40 -0.63
C VAL A 54 -5.83 -9.57 0.28
N ASN A 55 -5.16 -10.71 0.06
CA ASN A 55 -5.28 -11.87 0.94
C ASN A 55 -4.22 -11.83 2.03
N ILE A 56 -4.67 -11.90 3.28
CA ILE A 56 -3.83 -11.76 4.46
C ILE A 56 -3.96 -13.04 5.30
N GLN A 57 -2.82 -13.58 5.72
CA GLN A 57 -2.76 -14.72 6.63
C GLN A 57 -1.76 -14.43 7.75
N SER A 58 -2.19 -14.54 9.00
CA SER A 58 -1.36 -14.29 10.18
C SER A 58 -0.62 -12.93 10.13
N GLY A 59 -1.32 -11.86 9.70
CA GLY A 59 -0.76 -10.52 9.59
C GLY A 59 0.19 -10.29 8.41
N VAL A 60 0.30 -11.24 7.48
CA VAL A 60 1.18 -11.15 6.30
C VAL A 60 0.35 -11.19 5.03
N VAL A 61 0.66 -10.31 4.09
CA VAL A 61 0.06 -10.31 2.74
C VAL A 61 0.63 -11.47 1.94
N CYS A 62 -0.27 -12.35 1.46
CA CYS A 62 0.09 -13.59 0.76
C CYS A 62 -0.12 -13.51 -0.75
N SER A 63 -1.15 -12.78 -1.19
CA SER A 63 -1.48 -12.66 -2.61
C SER A 63 -2.42 -11.48 -2.87
N PHE A 64 -2.52 -11.12 -4.14
CA PHE A 64 -3.50 -10.19 -4.68
C PHE A 64 -4.41 -10.94 -5.65
N GLU A 65 -5.70 -10.61 -5.63
CA GLU A 65 -6.69 -11.14 -6.56
C GLU A 65 -7.43 -9.97 -7.23
N SER A 66 -7.97 -10.19 -8.42
CA SER A 66 -8.81 -9.17 -9.05
C SER A 66 -10.12 -9.00 -8.27
N GLY A 67 -10.60 -7.75 -8.13
CA GLY A 67 -11.84 -7.41 -7.41
C GLY A 67 -13.12 -7.62 -8.23
N GLU A 68 -13.05 -8.27 -9.40
CA GLU A 68 -14.12 -8.34 -10.41
C GLU A 68 -15.46 -8.92 -9.93
N ARG A 69 -15.49 -9.60 -8.80
CA ARG A 69 -16.72 -10.25 -8.28
C ARG A 69 -17.50 -9.41 -7.28
N GLY A 70 -16.99 -8.20 -6.94
CA GLY A 70 -17.61 -7.38 -5.90
C GLY A 70 -17.55 -8.02 -4.51
N GLY A 71 -18.26 -7.42 -3.56
CA GLY A 71 -18.24 -7.86 -2.15
C GLY A 71 -17.12 -7.22 -1.35
N GLY A 72 -17.10 -7.48 -0.04
CA GLY A 72 -16.16 -6.87 0.88
C GLY A 72 -14.80 -7.56 0.89
N GLY A 73 -13.78 -6.79 1.24
CA GLY A 73 -12.43 -7.33 1.38
C GLY A 73 -11.40 -6.26 1.73
N HIS A 74 -10.20 -6.72 2.07
CA HIS A 74 -9.07 -5.82 2.24
C HIS A 74 -8.50 -5.41 0.88
N ILE A 75 -8.12 -4.14 0.78
CA ILE A 75 -7.45 -3.57 -0.38
C ILE A 75 -6.11 -2.96 0.03
N ASN A 76 -5.25 -2.77 -0.94
CA ASN A 76 -4.02 -1.99 -0.81
C ASN A 76 -4.34 -0.50 -0.82
N THR A 77 -3.88 0.25 0.17
CA THR A 77 -4.13 1.70 0.27
C THR A 77 -3.09 2.55 -0.46
N GLY A 78 -2.07 1.92 -1.05
CA GLY A 78 -0.97 2.65 -1.70
C GLY A 78 0.04 3.25 -0.72
N VAL A 79 0.06 2.82 0.54
CA VAL A 79 1.03 3.26 1.55
C VAL A 79 1.91 2.09 1.97
N TYR A 80 3.23 2.27 1.85
CA TYR A 80 4.21 1.23 2.15
C TYR A 80 5.32 1.78 3.03
N LEU A 81 5.83 0.98 3.94
CA LEU A 81 7.08 1.21 4.66
C LEU A 81 8.10 0.19 4.17
N ILE A 82 9.16 0.66 3.53
CA ILE A 82 10.16 -0.19 2.90
C ILE A 82 11.57 0.12 3.40
N PRO A 83 12.47 -0.87 3.49
CA PRO A 83 13.89 -0.61 3.60
C PRO A 83 14.40 0.16 2.37
N ARG A 84 15.31 1.10 2.57
CA ARG A 84 15.90 1.90 1.50
C ARG A 84 16.51 1.05 0.37
N ASN A 85 17.10 -0.08 0.72
CA ASN A 85 17.76 -0.99 -0.22
C ASN A 85 16.84 -2.08 -0.81
N LEU A 86 15.53 -2.03 -0.56
CA LEU A 86 14.60 -3.07 -1.02
C LEU A 86 14.69 -3.38 -2.52
N LEU A 87 14.95 -2.36 -3.33
CA LEU A 87 15.00 -2.48 -4.79
C LEU A 87 16.41 -2.71 -5.35
N GLU A 88 17.48 -2.59 -4.54
CA GLU A 88 18.86 -2.62 -5.01
C GLU A 88 19.27 -3.94 -5.68
N HIS A 89 18.69 -5.04 -5.24
CA HIS A 89 18.98 -6.38 -5.76
C HIS A 89 17.87 -6.92 -6.66
N SER A 90 17.02 -6.03 -7.18
CA SER A 90 15.94 -6.40 -8.08
C SER A 90 16.29 -6.05 -9.51
N GLU A 91 16.29 -7.04 -10.40
CA GLU A 91 16.39 -6.82 -11.85
C GLU A 91 15.09 -6.19 -12.36
N LEU A 92 14.98 -4.88 -12.19
CA LEU A 92 13.80 -4.12 -12.59
C LEU A 92 14.14 -3.29 -13.83
N PRO A 93 13.23 -3.20 -14.81
CA PRO A 93 13.39 -2.28 -15.93
C PRO A 93 13.42 -0.83 -15.44
N GLU A 94 13.95 0.07 -16.25
CA GLU A 94 14.04 1.50 -15.89
C GLU A 94 12.68 2.11 -15.53
N LYS A 95 11.61 1.66 -16.20
CA LYS A 95 10.22 2.03 -15.93
C LYS A 95 9.44 0.78 -15.56
N PHE A 96 8.87 0.76 -14.38
CA PHE A 96 8.02 -0.33 -13.89
C PHE A 96 6.95 0.21 -12.94
N SER A 97 5.84 -0.53 -12.82
CA SER A 97 4.87 -0.30 -11.77
C SER A 97 5.35 -0.95 -10.46
N PHE A 98 5.38 -0.18 -9.38
CA PHE A 98 5.74 -0.73 -8.07
C PHE A 98 4.77 -1.82 -7.64
N GLU A 99 3.48 -1.66 -7.90
CA GLU A 99 2.45 -2.63 -7.51
C GLU A 99 2.45 -3.86 -8.42
N SER A 100 2.15 -3.70 -9.71
CA SER A 100 2.00 -4.85 -10.63
C SER A 100 3.33 -5.41 -11.12
N GLY A 101 4.34 -4.56 -11.33
CA GLY A 101 5.64 -4.96 -11.84
C GLY A 101 6.61 -5.49 -10.78
N PHE A 102 6.42 -5.13 -9.52
CA PHE A 102 7.31 -5.56 -8.45
C PHE A 102 6.56 -6.31 -7.33
N LEU A 103 5.66 -5.62 -6.64
CA LEU A 103 5.02 -6.14 -5.43
C LEU A 103 4.21 -7.42 -5.71
N ALA A 104 3.32 -7.38 -6.69
CA ALA A 104 2.46 -8.53 -7.03
C ALA A 104 3.27 -9.77 -7.43
N GLN A 105 4.38 -9.59 -8.16
CA GLN A 105 5.24 -10.69 -8.59
C GLN A 105 6.08 -11.28 -7.45
N LYS A 106 6.42 -10.47 -6.46
CA LYS A 106 7.35 -10.86 -5.38
C LYS A 106 6.69 -10.98 -4.01
N VAL A 107 5.37 -10.84 -3.90
CA VAL A 107 4.63 -10.81 -2.63
C VAL A 107 4.96 -11.99 -1.72
N ARG A 108 5.04 -13.20 -2.26
CA ARG A 108 5.37 -14.41 -1.50
C ARG A 108 6.78 -14.39 -0.92
N LYS A 109 7.74 -13.76 -1.61
CA LYS A 109 9.12 -13.61 -1.15
C LYS A 109 9.26 -12.44 -0.18
N LEU A 110 8.62 -11.32 -0.48
CA LEU A 110 8.64 -10.11 0.33
C LEU A 110 7.89 -10.27 1.64
N ARG A 111 6.81 -11.06 1.64
CA ARG A 111 5.95 -11.30 2.80
C ARG A 111 5.57 -9.98 3.49
N PRO A 112 4.92 -9.01 2.81
CA PRO A 112 4.64 -7.72 3.42
C PRO A 112 3.83 -7.89 4.71
N GLN A 113 4.26 -7.25 5.79
CA GLN A 113 3.45 -7.13 7.01
C GLN A 113 2.22 -6.28 6.69
N ALA A 114 1.03 -6.80 6.94
CA ALA A 114 -0.19 -6.03 6.78
C ALA A 114 -0.34 -5.07 7.97
N PHE A 115 -0.44 -3.78 7.69
CA PHE A 115 -0.80 -2.76 8.65
C PHE A 115 -2.25 -2.33 8.40
N PHE A 116 -3.14 -2.59 9.36
CA PHE A 116 -4.56 -2.28 9.21
C PHE A 116 -4.80 -0.81 9.50
N ALA A 117 -5.23 -0.08 8.47
CA ALA A 117 -5.64 1.31 8.53
C ALA A 117 -7.19 1.35 8.55
N ASP A 118 -7.75 1.64 9.71
CA ASP A 118 -9.20 1.63 9.95
C ASP A 118 -9.84 3.00 9.70
N GLY A 119 -9.07 3.97 9.21
CA GLY A 119 -9.50 5.33 8.97
C GLY A 119 -10.06 5.56 7.56
N TYR A 120 -10.31 6.83 7.26
CA TYR A 120 -10.82 7.26 5.96
C TYR A 120 -9.88 6.86 4.82
N PHE A 121 -10.48 6.42 3.71
CA PHE A 121 -9.79 6.10 2.47
C PHE A 121 -10.54 6.66 1.27
N ILE A 122 -9.83 7.28 0.36
CA ILE A 122 -10.35 7.70 -0.95
C ILE A 122 -9.26 7.57 -2.02
N ASP A 123 -9.66 7.09 -3.19
CA ASP A 123 -8.87 7.00 -4.41
C ASP A 123 -9.48 7.96 -5.43
N ILE A 124 -8.71 8.94 -5.89
CA ILE A 124 -9.17 9.98 -6.82
C ILE A 124 -8.96 9.61 -8.30
N GLY A 125 -8.77 8.35 -8.60
CA GLY A 125 -8.55 7.84 -9.97
C GLY A 125 -9.75 8.00 -10.92
N ILE A 126 -10.95 8.38 -10.41
CA ILE A 126 -12.11 8.73 -11.25
C ILE A 126 -12.65 10.11 -10.88
N PRO A 127 -13.28 10.85 -11.87
CA PRO A 127 -13.77 12.20 -11.65
C PRO A 127 -14.71 12.35 -10.46
N ALA A 128 -15.64 11.41 -10.26
CA ALA A 128 -16.59 11.46 -9.16
C ALA A 128 -15.92 11.41 -7.77
N ASP A 129 -14.89 10.59 -7.62
CA ASP A 129 -14.12 10.51 -6.37
C ASP A 129 -13.21 11.72 -6.18
N TYR A 130 -12.68 12.28 -7.28
CA TYR A 130 -11.95 13.54 -7.23
C TYR A 130 -12.83 14.69 -6.74
N GLU A 131 -14.06 14.82 -7.26
CA GLU A 131 -15.03 15.83 -6.82
C GLU A 131 -15.40 15.63 -5.35
N ARG A 132 -15.64 14.39 -4.92
CA ARG A 132 -15.92 14.06 -3.53
C ARG A 132 -14.76 14.42 -2.61
N ALA A 133 -13.52 14.15 -3.01
CA ALA A 133 -12.33 14.49 -2.25
C ALA A 133 -12.16 15.99 -2.01
N GLN A 134 -12.60 16.85 -2.96
CA GLN A 134 -12.57 18.32 -2.78
C GLN A 134 -13.49 18.80 -1.64
N ILE A 135 -14.50 18.02 -1.31
CA ILE A 135 -15.46 18.34 -0.24
C ILE A 135 -15.02 17.71 1.07
N GLU A 136 -14.64 16.43 1.03
CA GLU A 136 -14.39 15.64 2.24
C GLU A 136 -13.02 15.88 2.86
N LEU A 137 -11.94 16.04 2.05
CA LEU A 137 -10.58 16.17 2.59
C LEU A 137 -10.28 17.49 3.32
N PRO A 138 -10.83 18.67 2.94
CA PRO A 138 -10.58 19.91 3.69
C PRO A 138 -11.04 19.90 5.16
N GLU A 139 -11.88 18.95 5.54
CA GLU A 139 -12.33 18.81 6.93
C GLU A 139 -11.29 18.10 7.83
N TRP A 140 -10.13 17.74 7.28
CA TRP A 140 -9.06 16.97 7.95
C TRP A 140 -7.87 17.83 8.39
N GLU A 141 -8.03 19.14 8.52
CA GLU A 141 -7.01 20.04 9.06
C GLU A 141 -6.84 19.94 10.60
#